data_20372992cd304db7826cc0e9c6a2a1bf
#
_entry.id   20372992cd304db7826cc0e9c6a2a1bf
#
_cell.length_a   1.000
_cell.length_b   1.000
_cell.length_c   1.000
_cell.angle_alpha   90.00
_cell.angle_beta   90.00
_cell.angle_gamma   90.00
#
_symmetry.space_group_name_H-M   'P 1'
#
loop_
_entity.id
_entity.type
_entity.pdbx_description
1 polymer ?
#
loop_
_entity_poly.entity_id
_entity_poly.type
_entity_poly.pdbx_seq_one_letter_code
_entity_poly.pdbx_strand_id
1 'polypeptide(L)'
;LAHPLLANKLATIEDAFEKIGLCYAILAGTHPDDWQAVLELAANNERYLAGIGLHPRQVASAPPNWESLFTDAFNQGAQVVSEIGLDFQKRTSDRRTQIAVFEFQLQFAAQRNLPVSIHLLNATGPFMEIIRASPLPSRGIHLHAFNGPLELIDELCALGAYFSFNGGQLHHQSAAQRIVRVPAERILIETDAPNFCPVNAYQEFKLHDSETMICHPGNIQMTYLHIAKLRKETYPEFTSKVFANFEHFFLG
;
A
#
# COMPACT_ATOMS: atom_id res chain seq x y z
N LEU A 1 -1.13 -1.56 -11.16
CA LEU A 1 -1.41 -1.99 -12.55
C LEU A 1 -1.19 -0.83 -13.54
N ALA A 2 -1.38 0.42 -13.13
CA ALA A 2 -1.09 1.61 -13.94
C ALA A 2 0.41 1.80 -14.25
N HIS A 3 1.30 1.11 -13.53
CA HIS A 3 2.73 1.21 -13.77
C HIS A 3 3.09 0.76 -15.21
N PRO A 4 3.94 1.49 -15.97
CA PRO A 4 4.25 1.20 -17.38
C PRO A 4 4.70 -0.24 -17.66
N LEU A 5 5.42 -0.87 -16.72
CA LEU A 5 5.86 -2.27 -16.84
C LEU A 5 4.71 -3.28 -16.76
N LEU A 6 3.53 -2.91 -16.25
CA LEU A 6 2.36 -3.79 -16.08
C LEU A 6 1.25 -3.47 -17.07
N ALA A 7 1.15 -2.23 -17.55
CA ALA A 7 0.03 -1.73 -18.33
C ALA A 7 -0.27 -2.58 -19.59
N ASN A 8 0.77 -3.04 -20.29
CA ASN A 8 0.61 -3.90 -21.48
C ASN A 8 0.45 -5.40 -21.16
N LYS A 9 0.34 -5.76 -19.89
CA LYS A 9 0.24 -7.14 -19.38
C LYS A 9 -1.06 -7.38 -18.62
N LEU A 10 -1.99 -6.44 -18.66
CA LEU A 10 -3.23 -6.47 -17.87
C LEU A 10 -4.03 -7.77 -18.08
N ALA A 11 -4.21 -8.21 -19.31
CA ALA A 11 -4.97 -9.43 -19.59
C ALA A 11 -4.38 -10.67 -18.88
N THR A 12 -3.05 -10.83 -18.92
CA THR A 12 -2.37 -11.93 -18.22
C THR A 12 -2.51 -11.81 -16.71
N ILE A 13 -2.48 -10.58 -16.18
CA ILE A 13 -2.65 -10.32 -14.75
C ILE A 13 -4.07 -10.61 -14.31
N GLU A 14 -5.07 -10.19 -15.08
CA GLU A 14 -6.49 -10.46 -14.80
C GLU A 14 -6.80 -11.96 -14.83
N ASP A 15 -6.25 -12.71 -15.79
CA ASP A 15 -6.36 -14.17 -15.82
C ASP A 15 -5.82 -14.83 -14.55
N ALA A 16 -4.74 -14.30 -14.01
CA ALA A 16 -4.18 -14.79 -12.76
C ALA A 16 -5.05 -14.39 -11.54
N PHE A 17 -5.61 -13.19 -11.53
CA PHE A 17 -6.52 -12.73 -10.49
C PHE A 17 -7.81 -13.56 -10.43
N GLU A 18 -8.37 -13.95 -11.59
CA GLU A 18 -9.49 -14.88 -11.65
C GLU A 18 -9.13 -16.24 -11.05
N LYS A 19 -7.96 -16.79 -11.42
CA LYS A 19 -7.51 -18.10 -10.91
C LYS A 19 -7.34 -18.14 -9.41
N ILE A 20 -6.85 -17.05 -8.81
CA ILE A 20 -6.63 -16.98 -7.34
C ILE A 20 -7.86 -16.49 -6.58
N GLY A 21 -8.93 -16.07 -7.27
CA GLY A 21 -10.14 -15.51 -6.64
C GLY A 21 -9.91 -14.17 -5.97
N LEU A 22 -9.14 -13.26 -6.61
CA LEU A 22 -8.93 -11.91 -6.07
C LEU A 22 -10.24 -11.13 -6.01
N CYS A 23 -10.61 -10.66 -4.81
CA CYS A 23 -11.83 -9.89 -4.60
C CYS A 23 -11.61 -8.40 -4.85
N TYR A 24 -10.57 -7.82 -4.25
CA TYR A 24 -10.27 -6.39 -4.33
C TYR A 24 -8.78 -6.10 -4.43
N ALA A 25 -8.42 -4.97 -5.02
CA ALA A 25 -7.07 -4.42 -4.99
C ALA A 25 -7.09 -2.89 -4.96
N ILE A 26 -6.15 -2.30 -4.21
CA ILE A 26 -5.86 -0.87 -4.28
C ILE A 26 -4.85 -0.66 -5.40
N LEU A 27 -5.16 0.23 -6.33
CA LEU A 27 -4.22 0.71 -7.34
C LEU A 27 -3.65 2.02 -6.85
N ALA A 28 -2.37 2.05 -6.47
CA ALA A 28 -1.73 3.25 -5.94
C ALA A 28 -1.13 4.11 -7.06
N GLY A 29 -1.64 5.34 -7.19
CA GLY A 29 -1.03 6.41 -7.95
C GLY A 29 -0.05 7.18 -7.07
N THR A 30 1.11 7.50 -7.61
CA THR A 30 2.24 8.05 -6.85
C THR A 30 2.63 9.45 -7.27
N HIS A 31 2.16 9.88 -8.43
CA HIS A 31 2.46 11.19 -9.03
C HIS A 31 1.29 11.65 -9.91
N PRO A 32 1.04 12.97 -10.08
CA PRO A 32 -0.01 13.46 -10.95
C PRO A 32 -0.03 12.86 -12.37
N ASP A 33 1.12 12.46 -12.90
CA ASP A 33 1.23 11.85 -14.23
C ASP A 33 0.62 10.45 -14.34
N ASP A 34 0.48 9.72 -13.22
CA ASP A 34 -0.10 8.36 -13.21
C ASP A 34 -1.54 8.30 -12.67
N TRP A 35 -2.04 9.39 -12.04
CA TRP A 35 -3.36 9.39 -11.38
C TRP A 35 -4.51 9.12 -12.33
N GLN A 36 -4.47 9.70 -13.53
CA GLN A 36 -5.52 9.49 -14.52
C GLN A 36 -5.65 8.03 -14.95
N ALA A 37 -4.51 7.36 -15.16
CA ALA A 37 -4.51 5.94 -15.51
C ALA A 37 -5.04 5.04 -14.38
N VAL A 38 -4.77 5.41 -13.11
CA VAL A 38 -5.32 4.72 -11.93
C VAL A 38 -6.83 4.88 -11.87
N LEU A 39 -7.34 6.10 -12.05
CA LEU A 39 -8.78 6.39 -12.06
C LEU A 39 -9.51 5.63 -13.17
N GLU A 40 -8.96 5.61 -14.38
CA GLU A 40 -9.53 4.89 -15.51
C GLU A 40 -9.59 3.38 -15.29
N LEU A 41 -8.52 2.79 -14.74
CA LEU A 41 -8.50 1.36 -14.42
C LEU A 41 -9.55 1.00 -13.35
N ALA A 42 -9.66 1.81 -12.30
CA ALA A 42 -10.63 1.58 -11.24
C ALA A 42 -12.07 1.79 -11.72
N ALA A 43 -12.33 2.79 -12.57
CA ALA A 43 -13.65 3.03 -13.14
C ALA A 43 -14.14 1.88 -14.03
N ASN A 44 -13.23 1.11 -14.64
CA ASN A 44 -13.55 0.01 -15.54
C ASN A 44 -13.60 -1.37 -14.88
N ASN A 45 -13.30 -1.48 -13.57
CA ASN A 45 -13.31 -2.76 -12.86
C ASN A 45 -13.63 -2.55 -11.37
N GLU A 46 -14.79 -3.01 -10.94
CA GLU A 46 -15.31 -2.87 -9.57
C GLU A 46 -14.43 -3.49 -8.47
N ARG A 47 -13.50 -4.37 -8.83
CA ARG A 47 -12.51 -4.91 -7.88
C ARG A 47 -11.44 -3.90 -7.51
N TYR A 48 -11.28 -2.83 -8.28
CA TYR A 48 -10.20 -1.87 -8.09
C TYR A 48 -10.66 -0.62 -7.38
N LEU A 49 -9.93 -0.24 -6.35
CA LEU A 49 -10.08 1.03 -5.67
C LEU A 49 -8.94 1.95 -6.12
N ALA A 50 -9.31 3.16 -6.56
CA ALA A 50 -8.34 4.16 -6.95
C ALA A 50 -7.72 4.79 -5.71
N GLY A 51 -6.42 4.52 -5.50
CA GLY A 51 -5.59 5.18 -4.51
C GLY A 51 -4.77 6.29 -5.15
N ILE A 52 -4.93 7.52 -4.67
CA ILE A 52 -4.26 8.70 -5.21
C ILE A 52 -3.46 9.38 -4.11
N GLY A 53 -2.18 9.64 -4.38
CA GLY A 53 -1.27 10.32 -3.47
C GLY A 53 -0.01 10.83 -4.15
N LEU A 54 0.61 11.85 -3.56
CA LEU A 54 1.94 12.29 -3.96
C LEU A 54 2.96 11.60 -3.05
N HIS A 55 3.61 10.57 -3.61
CA HIS A 55 4.59 9.76 -2.90
C HIS A 55 5.83 10.60 -2.50
N PRO A 56 6.42 10.40 -1.31
CA PRO A 56 7.55 11.22 -0.81
C PRO A 56 8.75 11.28 -1.76
N ARG A 57 8.98 10.24 -2.56
CA ARG A 57 10.06 10.24 -3.56
C ARG A 57 9.76 11.10 -4.79
N GLN A 58 8.49 11.45 -5.02
CA GLN A 58 8.03 12.21 -6.18
C GLN A 58 7.80 13.69 -5.87
N VAL A 59 7.90 14.09 -4.60
CA VAL A 59 7.62 15.46 -4.16
C VAL A 59 8.46 16.51 -4.91
N ALA A 60 9.72 16.20 -5.23
CA ALA A 60 10.60 17.14 -5.94
C ALA A 60 10.21 17.35 -7.42
N SER A 61 9.50 16.41 -8.04
CA SER A 61 9.07 16.47 -9.45
C SER A 61 7.62 16.94 -9.60
N ALA A 62 6.89 17.08 -8.50
CA ALA A 62 5.48 17.46 -8.55
C ALA A 62 5.27 18.85 -9.17
N PRO A 63 4.26 19.01 -10.02
CA PRO A 63 3.94 20.30 -10.60
C PRO A 63 3.43 21.28 -9.51
N PRO A 64 3.58 22.61 -9.69
CA PRO A 64 3.17 23.58 -8.66
C PRO A 64 1.70 23.52 -8.26
N ASN A 65 0.83 23.01 -9.12
CA ASN A 65 -0.61 22.89 -8.91
C ASN A 65 -1.03 21.46 -8.46
N TRP A 66 -0.10 20.66 -7.95
CA TRP A 66 -0.38 19.25 -7.57
C TRP A 66 -1.54 19.12 -6.56
N GLU A 67 -1.71 20.08 -5.64
CA GLU A 67 -2.80 20.07 -4.64
C GLU A 67 -4.18 20.17 -5.28
N SER A 68 -4.31 21.00 -6.33
CA SER A 68 -5.54 21.09 -7.12
C SER A 68 -5.80 19.79 -7.86
N LEU A 69 -4.79 19.25 -8.55
CA LEU A 69 -4.90 17.98 -9.27
C LEU A 69 -5.25 16.82 -8.32
N PHE A 70 -4.66 16.81 -7.12
CA PHE A 70 -4.98 15.83 -6.07
C PHE A 70 -6.46 15.95 -5.66
N THR A 71 -6.93 17.14 -5.36
CA THR A 71 -8.33 17.36 -4.98
C THR A 71 -9.29 16.95 -6.10
N ASP A 72 -8.96 17.30 -7.35
CA ASP A 72 -9.76 16.96 -8.52
C ASP A 72 -9.84 15.45 -8.76
N ALA A 73 -8.78 14.69 -8.48
CA ALA A 73 -8.80 13.24 -8.59
C ALA A 73 -9.84 12.60 -7.63
N PHE A 74 -10.00 13.14 -6.42
CA PHE A 74 -11.05 12.68 -5.50
C PHE A 74 -12.46 13.09 -5.95
N ASN A 75 -12.60 14.20 -6.63
CA ASN A 75 -13.87 14.59 -7.28
C ASN A 75 -14.20 13.67 -8.47
N GLN A 76 -13.21 13.01 -9.07
CA GLN A 76 -13.34 12.08 -10.18
C GLN A 76 -13.49 10.61 -9.74
N GLY A 77 -13.50 10.32 -8.45
CA GLY A 77 -13.79 8.97 -7.95
C GLY A 77 -12.62 8.25 -7.27
N ALA A 78 -11.53 8.95 -6.92
CA ALA A 78 -10.53 8.38 -6.02
C ALA A 78 -11.14 8.04 -4.65
N GLN A 79 -10.74 6.90 -4.08
CA GLN A 79 -11.36 6.34 -2.88
C GLN A 79 -10.40 6.21 -1.71
N VAL A 80 -9.11 6.16 -1.98
CA VAL A 80 -8.05 5.95 -0.99
C VAL A 80 -6.97 7.02 -1.15
N VAL A 81 -6.55 7.65 -0.07
CA VAL A 81 -5.36 8.53 -0.08
C VAL A 81 -4.12 7.63 -0.03
N SER A 82 -3.46 7.42 -1.18
CA SER A 82 -2.39 6.43 -1.37
C SER A 82 -1.55 6.73 -2.62
N GLU A 83 -0.25 6.69 -2.60
CA GLU A 83 0.61 6.39 -1.47
C GLU A 83 1.24 7.69 -0.97
N ILE A 84 1.06 8.01 0.30
CA ILE A 84 1.60 9.23 0.91
C ILE A 84 2.63 8.88 1.99
N GLY A 85 3.32 9.84 2.58
CA GLY A 85 4.19 9.55 3.73
C GLY A 85 5.57 10.20 3.69
N LEU A 86 6.54 9.53 4.32
CA LEU A 86 7.90 10.03 4.50
C LEU A 86 8.97 9.00 4.09
N ASP A 87 9.94 9.45 3.30
CA ASP A 87 11.12 8.67 2.90
C ASP A 87 12.38 9.51 3.07
N PHE A 88 13.12 9.30 4.15
CA PHE A 88 14.33 10.06 4.46
C PHE A 88 15.61 9.37 4.01
N GLN A 89 15.52 8.57 2.95
CA GLN A 89 16.72 8.05 2.30
C GLN A 89 17.53 9.18 1.62
N LYS A 90 18.83 8.92 1.44
CA LYS A 90 19.69 9.80 0.63
C LYS A 90 19.15 9.85 -0.80
N ARG A 91 19.02 11.06 -1.38
CA ARG A 91 18.53 11.36 -2.73
C ARG A 91 17.01 11.53 -2.89
N THR A 92 16.28 11.60 -1.81
CA THR A 92 14.89 12.05 -1.84
C THR A 92 14.80 13.58 -1.72
N SER A 93 13.61 14.12 -1.91
CA SER A 93 13.33 15.56 -1.71
C SER A 93 13.65 16.01 -0.29
N ASP A 94 13.74 17.33 -0.09
CA ASP A 94 13.94 17.94 1.21
C ASP A 94 12.92 17.43 2.24
N ARG A 95 13.40 17.13 3.45
CA ARG A 95 12.58 16.57 4.54
C ARG A 95 11.43 17.47 4.95
N ARG A 96 11.64 18.80 4.98
CA ARG A 96 10.59 19.77 5.34
C ARG A 96 9.47 19.76 4.32
N THR A 97 9.82 19.70 3.04
CA THR A 97 8.85 19.61 1.95
C THR A 97 8.07 18.32 2.00
N GLN A 98 8.73 17.17 2.26
CA GLN A 98 8.02 15.89 2.45
C GLN A 98 7.04 15.96 3.63
N ILE A 99 7.44 16.54 4.76
CA ILE A 99 6.57 16.70 5.93
C ILE A 99 5.35 17.54 5.58
N ALA A 100 5.52 18.70 4.96
CA ALA A 100 4.40 19.58 4.58
C ALA A 100 3.43 18.89 3.62
N VAL A 101 3.94 18.15 2.62
CA VAL A 101 3.13 17.39 1.67
C VAL A 101 2.39 16.24 2.37
N PHE A 102 3.04 15.53 3.29
CA PHE A 102 2.43 14.46 4.06
C PHE A 102 1.31 14.99 4.97
N GLU A 103 1.56 16.07 5.71
CA GLU A 103 0.56 16.71 6.59
C GLU A 103 -0.66 17.19 5.81
N PHE A 104 -0.47 17.82 4.65
CA PHE A 104 -1.56 18.24 3.77
C PHE A 104 -2.46 17.06 3.38
N GLN A 105 -1.86 15.97 2.88
CA GLN A 105 -2.61 14.80 2.42
C GLN A 105 -3.28 14.04 3.58
N LEU A 106 -2.61 13.94 4.73
CA LEU A 106 -3.18 13.32 5.94
C LEU A 106 -4.38 14.12 6.46
N GLN A 107 -4.26 15.45 6.50
CA GLN A 107 -5.37 16.33 6.89
C GLN A 107 -6.55 16.22 5.92
N PHE A 108 -6.29 16.14 4.62
CA PHE A 108 -7.34 15.93 3.61
C PHE A 108 -8.08 14.60 3.84
N ALA A 109 -7.32 13.51 4.11
CA ALA A 109 -7.90 12.21 4.42
C ALA A 109 -8.77 12.26 5.69
N ALA A 110 -8.29 12.91 6.74
CA ALA A 110 -9.02 13.05 8.01
C ALA A 110 -10.31 13.85 7.84
N GLN A 111 -10.28 14.98 7.13
CA GLN A 111 -11.45 15.84 6.88
C GLN A 111 -12.55 15.14 6.10
N ARG A 112 -12.19 14.25 5.19
CA ARG A 112 -13.12 13.49 4.35
C ARG A 112 -13.39 12.08 4.83
N ASN A 113 -12.77 11.69 5.94
CA ASN A 113 -12.81 10.34 6.51
C ASN A 113 -12.45 9.23 5.49
N LEU A 114 -11.42 9.48 4.67
CA LEU A 114 -10.94 8.56 3.65
C LEU A 114 -9.90 7.60 4.25
N PRO A 115 -9.86 6.33 3.82
CA PRO A 115 -8.77 5.45 4.17
C PRO A 115 -7.44 6.00 3.61
N VAL A 116 -6.37 5.85 4.38
CA VAL A 116 -5.05 6.36 4.01
C VAL A 116 -3.98 5.29 4.10
N SER A 117 -3.17 5.14 3.05
CA SER A 117 -2.04 4.21 2.99
C SER A 117 -0.72 4.99 2.97
N ILE A 118 0.17 4.64 3.89
CA ILE A 118 1.35 5.44 4.24
C ILE A 118 2.64 4.67 4.00
N HIS A 119 3.51 5.25 3.19
CA HIS A 119 4.91 4.88 3.04
C HIS A 119 5.75 5.47 4.18
N LEU A 120 6.52 4.63 4.85
CA LEU A 120 7.38 5.07 5.95
C LEU A 120 8.78 4.45 5.85
N LEU A 121 9.78 5.27 5.53
CA LEU A 121 11.15 4.79 5.42
C LEU A 121 12.15 5.80 6.01
N ASN A 122 12.93 5.35 7.01
CA ASN A 122 13.95 6.14 7.72
C ASN A 122 13.43 7.45 8.37
N ALA A 123 12.12 7.53 8.67
CA ALA A 123 11.45 8.74 9.17
C ALA A 123 10.53 8.48 10.36
N THR A 124 10.76 7.41 11.12
CA THR A 124 9.87 6.97 12.22
C THR A 124 9.61 8.05 13.25
N GLY A 125 10.64 8.79 13.71
CA GLY A 125 10.49 9.86 14.69
C GLY A 125 9.53 10.97 14.23
N PRO A 126 9.83 11.68 13.13
CA PRO A 126 8.93 12.69 12.57
C PRO A 126 7.53 12.18 12.25
N PHE A 127 7.42 10.96 11.73
CA PHE A 127 6.13 10.32 11.48
C PHE A 127 5.31 10.19 12.77
N MET A 128 5.88 9.65 13.85
CA MET A 128 5.19 9.50 15.14
C MET A 128 4.80 10.86 15.74
N GLU A 129 5.63 11.88 15.62
CA GLU A 129 5.28 13.24 16.04
C GLU A 129 4.05 13.76 15.31
N ILE A 130 3.99 13.60 13.99
CA ILE A 130 2.88 14.06 13.16
C ILE A 130 1.59 13.31 13.49
N ILE A 131 1.59 11.97 13.51
CA ILE A 131 0.34 11.21 13.72
C ILE A 131 -0.22 11.34 15.14
N ARG A 132 0.61 11.63 16.14
CA ARG A 132 0.16 11.94 17.52
C ARG A 132 -0.49 13.31 17.62
N ALA A 133 -0.07 14.26 16.81
CA ALA A 133 -0.53 15.65 16.83
C ALA A 133 -1.69 15.92 15.85
N SER A 134 -1.90 15.07 14.85
CA SER A 134 -2.85 15.28 13.77
C SER A 134 -4.17 14.54 14.01
N PRO A 135 -5.32 15.08 13.57
CA PRO A 135 -6.53 14.29 13.44
C PRO A 135 -6.28 13.17 12.40
N LEU A 136 -6.75 11.97 12.73
CA LEU A 136 -6.69 10.81 11.84
C LEU A 136 -8.10 10.45 11.35
N PRO A 137 -8.23 9.80 10.18
CA PRO A 137 -9.51 9.22 9.75
C PRO A 137 -10.05 8.24 10.80
N SER A 138 -11.37 8.14 10.95
CA SER A 138 -11.99 7.28 11.98
C SER A 138 -11.65 5.79 11.80
N ARG A 139 -11.33 5.36 10.56
CA ARG A 139 -10.89 4.00 10.25
C ARG A 139 -9.42 3.74 10.60
N GLY A 140 -8.69 4.77 11.02
CA GLY A 140 -7.26 4.70 11.30
C GLY A 140 -6.40 4.94 10.07
N ILE A 141 -5.20 4.36 10.08
CA ILE A 141 -4.18 4.51 9.03
C ILE A 141 -3.66 3.14 8.61
N HIS A 142 -3.20 2.99 7.38
CA HIS A 142 -2.51 1.80 6.91
C HIS A 142 -1.03 2.11 6.70
N LEU A 143 -0.16 1.31 7.31
CA LEU A 143 1.29 1.36 7.10
C LEU A 143 1.67 0.29 6.07
N HIS A 144 1.94 0.75 4.86
CA HIS A 144 2.34 -0.08 3.73
C HIS A 144 3.75 -0.62 3.93
N ALA A 145 3.97 -1.88 3.52
CA ALA A 145 5.26 -2.59 3.61
C ALA A 145 5.96 -2.42 4.97
N PHE A 146 5.22 -2.57 6.06
CA PHE A 146 5.68 -2.20 7.40
C PHE A 146 7.03 -2.82 7.76
N ASN A 147 7.99 -1.96 8.06
CA ASN A 147 9.32 -2.35 8.51
C ASN A 147 9.80 -1.58 9.76
N GLY A 148 8.90 -0.88 10.44
CA GLY A 148 9.18 -0.12 11.65
C GLY A 148 9.58 -0.97 12.86
N PRO A 149 9.94 -0.32 13.99
CA PRO A 149 10.28 -0.99 15.25
C PRO A 149 9.11 -1.80 15.80
N LEU A 150 9.41 -2.99 16.38
CA LEU A 150 8.40 -3.84 17.02
C LEU A 150 7.69 -3.16 18.19
N GLU A 151 8.43 -2.33 18.91
CA GLU A 151 7.98 -1.62 20.10
C GLU A 151 6.86 -0.62 19.82
N LEU A 152 6.76 -0.14 18.58
CA LEU A 152 5.72 0.81 18.17
C LEU A 152 4.40 0.16 17.75
N ILE A 153 4.36 -1.16 17.55
CA ILE A 153 3.16 -1.83 17.04
C ILE A 153 1.96 -1.58 17.96
N ASP A 154 2.12 -1.68 19.28
CA ASP A 154 1.01 -1.49 20.23
C ASP A 154 0.47 -0.06 20.21
N GLU A 155 1.37 0.92 20.18
CA GLU A 155 0.98 2.34 20.10
C GLU A 155 0.29 2.65 18.77
N LEU A 156 0.84 2.14 17.66
CA LEU A 156 0.24 2.29 16.35
C LEU A 156 -1.14 1.61 16.26
N CYS A 157 -1.31 0.43 16.86
CA CYS A 157 -2.62 -0.22 16.96
C CYS A 157 -3.63 0.62 17.76
N ALA A 158 -3.18 1.26 18.84
CA ALA A 158 -4.04 2.17 19.65
C ALA A 158 -4.46 3.41 18.84
N LEU A 159 -3.65 3.85 17.87
CA LEU A 159 -3.97 4.91 16.91
C LEU A 159 -4.79 4.38 15.70
N GLY A 160 -5.20 3.13 15.70
CA GLY A 160 -6.02 2.53 14.65
C GLY A 160 -5.23 2.03 13.44
N ALA A 161 -3.91 1.82 13.56
CA ALA A 161 -3.10 1.40 12.44
C ALA A 161 -3.38 -0.04 11.98
N TYR A 162 -3.36 -0.24 10.66
CA TYR A 162 -3.24 -1.50 9.94
C TYR A 162 -1.84 -1.62 9.34
N PHE A 163 -1.38 -2.85 9.10
CA PHE A 163 -0.02 -3.12 8.64
C PHE A 163 -0.04 -4.11 7.50
N SER A 164 0.58 -3.79 6.38
CA SER A 164 0.74 -4.75 5.30
C SER A 164 2.17 -5.27 5.16
N PHE A 165 2.25 -6.44 4.54
CA PHE A 165 3.49 -7.12 4.23
C PHE A 165 3.45 -7.67 2.81
N ASN A 166 4.58 -7.60 2.10
CA ASN A 166 4.74 -8.12 0.74
C ASN A 166 5.69 -9.32 0.68
N GLY A 167 5.67 -10.00 -0.46
CA GLY A 167 6.47 -11.19 -0.71
C GLY A 167 7.98 -10.96 -0.62
N GLY A 168 8.45 -9.75 -0.97
CA GLY A 168 9.85 -9.39 -0.91
C GLY A 168 10.43 -9.29 0.50
N GLN A 169 9.58 -9.09 1.52
CA GLN A 169 9.99 -9.01 2.92
C GLN A 169 10.13 -10.39 3.60
N LEU A 170 9.50 -11.43 3.06
CA LEU A 170 9.32 -12.72 3.75
C LEU A 170 10.61 -13.49 4.04
N HIS A 171 11.71 -13.17 3.39
CA HIS A 171 13.02 -13.78 3.64
C HIS A 171 13.80 -13.10 4.78
N HIS A 172 13.30 -11.98 5.33
CA HIS A 172 13.93 -11.29 6.44
C HIS A 172 13.36 -11.75 7.78
N GLN A 173 14.23 -12.22 8.68
CA GLN A 173 13.81 -12.65 10.03
C GLN A 173 13.08 -11.54 10.79
N SER A 174 13.48 -10.28 10.62
CA SER A 174 12.83 -9.14 11.25
C SER A 174 11.39 -8.91 10.75
N ALA A 175 11.08 -9.23 9.50
CA ALA A 175 9.72 -9.20 8.99
C ALA A 175 8.86 -10.29 9.61
N ALA A 176 9.39 -11.52 9.74
CA ALA A 176 8.69 -12.62 10.41
C ALA A 176 8.29 -12.26 11.86
N GLN A 177 9.17 -11.58 12.60
CA GLN A 177 8.86 -11.10 13.95
C GLN A 177 7.72 -10.09 13.97
N ARG A 178 7.70 -9.12 13.04
CA ARG A 178 6.61 -8.13 12.90
C ARG A 178 5.29 -8.80 12.52
N ILE A 179 5.32 -9.70 11.54
CA ILE A 179 4.15 -10.45 11.06
C ILE A 179 3.49 -11.23 12.20
N VAL A 180 4.26 -11.86 13.06
CA VAL A 180 3.73 -12.59 14.22
C VAL A 180 3.25 -11.65 15.32
N ARG A 181 3.89 -10.47 15.49
CA ARG A 181 3.56 -9.50 16.54
C ARG A 181 2.32 -8.67 16.23
N VAL A 182 2.05 -8.37 14.95
CA VAL A 182 0.86 -7.61 14.55
C VAL A 182 -0.41 -8.40 14.89
N PRO A 183 -1.41 -7.80 15.55
CA PRO A 183 -2.70 -8.44 15.80
C PRO A 183 -3.37 -8.93 14.51
N ALA A 184 -4.08 -10.05 14.56
CA ALA A 184 -4.70 -10.66 13.38
C ALA A 184 -5.73 -9.74 12.71
N GLU A 185 -6.41 -8.94 13.51
CA GLU A 185 -7.42 -7.94 13.09
C GLU A 185 -6.82 -6.65 12.51
N ARG A 186 -5.50 -6.57 12.41
CA ARG A 186 -4.76 -5.38 11.92
C ARG A 186 -3.81 -5.68 10.76
N ILE A 187 -3.79 -6.93 10.29
CA ILE A 187 -2.89 -7.36 9.23
C ILE A 187 -3.56 -7.25 7.85
N LEU A 188 -2.81 -6.75 6.88
CA LEU A 188 -3.15 -6.69 5.47
C LEU A 188 -2.02 -7.31 4.64
N ILE A 189 -2.29 -7.65 3.39
CA ILE A 189 -1.32 -8.24 2.47
C ILE A 189 -1.26 -7.42 1.19
N GLU A 190 -0.06 -7.30 0.65
CA GLU A 190 0.19 -6.55 -0.57
C GLU A 190 1.23 -7.23 -1.46
N THR A 191 1.41 -6.71 -2.68
CA THR A 191 2.46 -7.18 -3.60
C THR A 191 3.53 -6.14 -3.84
N ASP A 192 3.14 -4.88 -3.90
CA ASP A 192 3.96 -3.75 -4.33
C ASP A 192 4.56 -3.96 -5.76
N ALA A 193 3.80 -4.70 -6.58
CA ALA A 193 4.20 -4.99 -7.96
C ALA A 193 4.27 -3.70 -8.81
N PRO A 194 5.25 -3.61 -9.70
CA PRO A 194 6.14 -4.64 -10.24
C PRO A 194 7.41 -4.94 -9.43
N ASN A 195 7.57 -4.30 -8.27
CA ASN A 195 8.72 -4.46 -7.38
C ASN A 195 8.49 -5.59 -6.35
N PHE A 196 9.47 -5.80 -5.47
CA PHE A 196 9.38 -6.65 -4.27
C PHE A 196 8.88 -8.07 -4.50
N CYS A 197 9.37 -8.71 -5.57
CA CYS A 197 9.07 -10.10 -5.85
C CYS A 197 9.38 -11.00 -4.66
N PRO A 198 8.49 -11.95 -4.33
CA PRO A 198 8.86 -13.05 -3.45
C PRO A 198 10.05 -13.82 -4.05
N VAL A 199 10.80 -14.54 -3.22
CA VAL A 199 11.89 -15.40 -3.72
C VAL A 199 11.37 -16.38 -4.76
N ASN A 200 12.19 -16.76 -5.75
CA ASN A 200 11.79 -17.56 -6.90
C ASN A 200 10.99 -18.84 -6.55
N ALA A 201 11.28 -19.46 -5.41
CA ALA A 201 10.56 -20.63 -4.92
C ALA A 201 9.06 -20.38 -4.60
N TYR A 202 8.68 -19.11 -4.47
CA TYR A 202 7.32 -18.67 -4.13
C TYR A 202 6.67 -17.89 -5.28
N GLN A 203 7.15 -18.05 -6.52
CA GLN A 203 6.58 -17.41 -7.70
C GLN A 203 5.85 -18.45 -8.55
N GLU A 204 4.52 -18.45 -8.49
CA GLU A 204 3.67 -19.26 -9.34
C GLU A 204 3.48 -18.61 -10.71
N PHE A 205 3.28 -17.30 -10.71
CA PHE A 205 3.09 -16.49 -11.93
C PHE A 205 4.38 -15.74 -12.28
N LYS A 206 4.68 -15.68 -13.58
CA LYS A 206 5.88 -15.00 -14.07
C LYS A 206 5.51 -13.94 -15.08
N LEU A 207 6.14 -12.78 -14.95
CA LEU A 207 6.12 -11.71 -15.94
C LEU A 207 7.54 -11.29 -16.30
N HIS A 208 7.72 -10.93 -17.54
CA HIS A 208 8.98 -10.41 -18.03
C HIS A 208 8.77 -9.06 -18.71
N ASP A 209 9.72 -8.17 -18.53
CA ASP A 209 9.92 -6.99 -19.36
C ASP A 209 11.27 -7.12 -20.05
N SER A 210 11.24 -7.40 -21.37
CA SER A 210 12.43 -7.84 -22.12
C SER A 210 13.04 -9.09 -21.46
N GLU A 211 14.29 -9.00 -20.99
CA GLU A 211 14.99 -10.10 -20.30
C GLU A 211 14.84 -10.04 -18.76
N THR A 212 14.23 -8.97 -18.21
CA THR A 212 14.11 -8.76 -16.79
C THR A 212 12.81 -9.33 -16.26
N MET A 213 12.88 -10.17 -15.23
CA MET A 213 11.71 -10.64 -14.52
C MET A 213 11.18 -9.52 -13.61
N ILE A 214 9.88 -9.27 -13.70
CA ILE A 214 9.16 -8.31 -12.85
C ILE A 214 8.14 -9.04 -11.97
N CYS A 215 7.78 -8.44 -10.84
CA CYS A 215 6.84 -9.07 -9.93
C CYS A 215 5.44 -9.17 -10.55
N HIS A 216 4.92 -10.39 -10.63
CA HIS A 216 3.54 -10.64 -11.03
C HIS A 216 2.61 -10.45 -9.81
N PRO A 217 1.62 -9.55 -9.86
CA PRO A 217 0.76 -9.31 -8.69
C PRO A 217 -0.05 -10.53 -8.24
N GLY A 218 -0.33 -11.50 -9.11
CA GLY A 218 -0.95 -12.79 -8.75
C GLY A 218 -0.17 -13.60 -7.72
N ASN A 219 1.13 -13.36 -7.55
CA ASN A 219 1.94 -14.01 -6.52
C ASN A 219 1.57 -13.58 -5.08
N ILE A 220 0.59 -12.70 -4.91
CA ILE A 220 0.03 -12.35 -3.61
C ILE A 220 -0.45 -13.60 -2.85
N GLN A 221 -1.01 -14.59 -3.55
CA GLN A 221 -1.45 -15.85 -2.96
C GLN A 221 -0.32 -16.55 -2.17
N MET A 222 0.89 -16.53 -2.72
CA MET A 222 2.06 -17.14 -2.06
C MET A 222 2.46 -16.36 -0.80
N THR A 223 2.26 -15.04 -0.80
CA THR A 223 2.46 -14.21 0.39
C THR A 223 1.47 -14.59 1.49
N TYR A 224 0.19 -14.76 1.15
CA TYR A 224 -0.83 -15.25 2.09
C TYR A 224 -0.46 -16.61 2.69
N LEU A 225 -0.10 -17.59 1.85
CA LEU A 225 0.28 -18.94 2.31
C LEU A 225 1.47 -18.90 3.27
N HIS A 226 2.49 -18.10 2.95
CA HIS A 226 3.68 -17.99 3.79
C HIS A 226 3.37 -17.34 5.14
N ILE A 227 2.59 -16.26 5.15
CA ILE A 227 2.24 -15.53 6.37
C ILE A 227 1.29 -16.37 7.25
N ALA A 228 0.30 -17.05 6.68
CA ALA A 228 -0.55 -17.99 7.41
C ALA A 228 0.29 -19.03 8.14
N LYS A 229 1.27 -19.64 7.45
CA LYS A 229 2.20 -20.60 8.05
C LYS A 229 3.03 -20.01 9.20
N LEU A 230 3.58 -18.80 9.03
CA LEU A 230 4.32 -18.09 10.09
C LEU A 230 3.44 -17.84 11.33
N ARG A 231 2.17 -17.52 11.11
CA ARG A 231 1.20 -17.26 12.18
C ARG A 231 0.56 -18.51 12.74
N LYS A 232 0.88 -19.71 12.21
CA LYS A 232 0.29 -21.00 12.56
C LYS A 232 -1.25 -21.03 12.38
N GLU A 233 -1.72 -20.34 11.35
CA GLU A 233 -3.10 -20.30 10.94
C GLU A 233 -3.30 -21.12 9.65
N THR A 234 -4.50 -21.64 9.39
CA THR A 234 -4.81 -22.24 8.11
C THR A 234 -4.99 -21.15 7.03
N TYR A 235 -4.73 -21.48 5.78
CA TYR A 235 -4.90 -20.53 4.68
C TYR A 235 -6.31 -19.94 4.61
N PRO A 236 -7.41 -20.72 4.71
CA PRO A 236 -8.78 -20.17 4.68
C PRO A 236 -9.07 -19.24 5.87
N GLU A 237 -8.64 -19.61 7.09
CA GLU A 237 -8.84 -18.75 8.28
C GLU A 237 -8.11 -17.43 8.13
N PHE A 238 -6.84 -17.46 7.70
CA PHE A 238 -6.05 -16.26 7.52
C PHE A 238 -6.62 -15.37 6.42
N THR A 239 -6.99 -15.96 5.28
CA THR A 239 -7.59 -15.23 4.15
C THR A 239 -8.88 -14.53 4.56
N SER A 240 -9.78 -15.21 5.29
CA SER A 240 -11.02 -14.63 5.79
C SER A 240 -10.78 -13.44 6.73
N LYS A 241 -9.77 -13.52 7.61
CA LYS A 241 -9.40 -12.42 8.51
C LYS A 241 -8.87 -11.21 7.73
N VAL A 242 -7.94 -11.44 6.80
CA VAL A 242 -7.39 -10.36 5.98
C VAL A 242 -8.48 -9.70 5.13
N PHE A 243 -9.40 -10.49 4.58
CA PHE A 243 -10.54 -9.97 3.83
C PHE A 243 -11.44 -9.07 4.71
N ALA A 244 -11.80 -9.53 5.91
CA ALA A 244 -12.57 -8.73 6.86
C ALA A 244 -11.85 -7.44 7.26
N ASN A 245 -10.52 -7.49 7.47
CA ASN A 245 -9.70 -6.31 7.74
C ASN A 245 -9.72 -5.33 6.57
N PHE A 246 -9.62 -5.85 5.34
CA PHE A 246 -9.68 -5.03 4.12
C PHE A 246 -11.04 -4.34 4.00
N GLU A 247 -12.14 -5.09 4.14
CA GLU A 247 -13.50 -4.53 4.09
C GLU A 247 -13.67 -3.43 5.14
N HIS A 248 -13.32 -3.72 6.39
CA HIS A 248 -13.47 -2.75 7.48
C HIS A 248 -12.65 -1.48 7.25
N PHE A 249 -11.41 -1.60 6.78
CA PHE A 249 -10.53 -0.44 6.61
C PHE A 249 -10.80 0.34 5.33
N PHE A 250 -10.94 -0.35 4.18
CA PHE A 250 -11.05 0.32 2.89
C PHE A 250 -12.48 0.55 2.40
N LEU A 251 -13.41 -0.37 2.70
CA LEU A 251 -14.80 -0.25 2.24
C LEU A 251 -15.74 0.34 3.31
N GLY A 252 -15.49 0.08 4.59
CA GLY A 252 -16.07 0.74 5.75
C GLY A 252 -17.34 0.16 6.25
#